data_4b49c4a63c0d6e9f0fe5e1aeaabd2f42
#
_entry.id   4b49c4a63c0d6e9f0fe5e1aeaabd2f42
#
_cell.length_a   1.000
_cell.length_b   1.000
_cell.length_c   1.000
_cell.angle_alpha   90.00
_cell.angle_beta   90.00
_cell.angle_gamma   90.00
#
_symmetry.space_group_name_H-M   'P 1'
#
loop_
_entity.id
_entity.type
_entity.pdbx_description
1 polymer ?
#
loop_
_entity_poly.entity_id
_entity_poly.type
_entity_poly.pdbx_seq_one_letter_code
_entity_poly.pdbx_strand_id
1 'polypeptide(L)'
;EGEKMSKSLGNFRMVNDLLEQYPGEVLRYVILSAHYRSEQNFGKDLLDSAWRSLDTLYGFLRTHNDIDAASVDISDSDAYIALLDDLNTPMAISELHKLAREMHSAEGDNLPLAKGRLLANAGLMGLLQQDPEQWFTLSRGGDDISAEDVEALIAKRNQAKADKDYAGADAVREELKSL
;
A
#
# COMPACT_ATOMS: atom_id res chain seq x y z
N GLU A 1 22.38 1.70 -11.46
CA GLU A 1 21.62 0.44 -11.30
C GLU A 1 22.62 -0.73 -11.29
N GLY A 2 22.46 -1.66 -10.33
CA GLY A 2 23.35 -2.84 -10.20
C GLY A 2 24.68 -2.60 -9.48
N GLU A 3 24.94 -1.41 -8.98
CA GLU A 3 26.13 -1.13 -8.15
C GLU A 3 25.80 -1.26 -6.65
N LYS A 4 26.76 -1.83 -5.91
CA LYS A 4 26.63 -1.95 -4.44
C LYS A 4 26.53 -0.56 -3.81
N MET A 5 25.52 -0.34 -2.96
CA MET A 5 25.44 0.88 -2.17
C MET A 5 26.67 1.08 -1.31
N SER A 6 27.30 2.25 -1.39
CA SER A 6 28.39 2.63 -0.53
C SER A 6 28.44 4.15 -0.29
N LYS A 7 28.96 4.56 0.87
CA LYS A 7 29.13 5.99 1.19
C LYS A 7 30.08 6.68 0.21
N SER A 8 31.10 5.97 -0.26
CA SER A 8 32.11 6.51 -1.18
C SER A 8 31.58 6.79 -2.59
N LEU A 9 30.52 6.09 -3.01
CA LEU A 9 29.88 6.28 -4.32
C LEU A 9 28.73 7.31 -4.28
N GLY A 10 28.37 7.82 -3.10
CA GLY A 10 27.28 8.77 -2.95
C GLY A 10 25.88 8.23 -3.29
N ASN A 11 25.74 6.92 -3.52
CA ASN A 11 24.50 6.23 -3.84
C ASN A 11 23.78 5.65 -2.61
N PHE A 12 24.24 6.05 -1.42
CA PHE A 12 23.71 5.61 -0.14
C PHE A 12 22.51 6.47 0.28
N ARG A 13 21.46 5.84 0.74
CA ARG A 13 20.26 6.50 1.28
C ARG A 13 20.07 6.10 2.74
N MET A 14 19.89 7.10 3.60
CA MET A 14 19.56 6.86 5.00
C MET A 14 18.09 6.50 5.13
N VAL A 15 17.77 5.58 6.05
CA VAL A 15 16.39 5.24 6.36
C VAL A 15 15.60 6.47 6.83
N ASN A 16 16.21 7.35 7.62
CA ASN A 16 15.56 8.56 8.10
C ASN A 16 15.13 9.49 6.95
N ASP A 17 15.99 9.66 5.93
CA ASP A 17 15.66 10.51 4.77
C ASP A 17 14.52 9.88 3.92
N LEU A 18 14.45 8.55 3.90
CA LEU A 18 13.36 7.84 3.23
C LEU A 18 12.05 7.93 4.01
N LEU A 19 12.09 7.95 5.34
CA LEU A 19 10.90 8.07 6.18
C LEU A 19 10.25 9.46 6.10
N GLU A 20 10.96 10.47 5.61
CA GLU A 20 10.40 11.79 5.29
C GLU A 20 9.52 11.76 4.03
N GLN A 21 9.73 10.77 3.15
CA GLN A 21 9.08 10.66 1.85
C GLN A 21 8.14 9.46 1.73
N TYR A 22 8.39 8.41 2.50
CA TYR A 22 7.67 7.14 2.43
C TYR A 22 7.24 6.67 3.81
N PRO A 23 6.01 6.17 3.97
CA PRO A 23 5.60 5.49 5.20
C PRO A 23 6.56 4.33 5.54
N GLY A 24 6.82 4.12 6.82
CA GLY A 24 7.71 3.05 7.27
C GLY A 24 7.28 1.65 6.80
N GLU A 25 5.98 1.44 6.61
CA GLU A 25 5.44 0.18 6.09
C GLU A 25 5.80 -0.06 4.62
N VAL A 26 5.92 1.01 3.80
CA VAL A 26 6.43 0.90 2.41
C VAL A 26 7.86 0.41 2.42
N LEU A 27 8.72 0.98 3.28
CA LEU A 27 10.11 0.54 3.40
C LEU A 27 10.20 -0.91 3.87
N ARG A 28 9.37 -1.30 4.83
CA ARG A 28 9.27 -2.68 5.30
C ARG A 28 8.85 -3.62 4.17
N TYR A 29 7.82 -3.27 3.42
CA TYR A 29 7.36 -4.06 2.28
C TYR A 29 8.45 -4.25 1.24
N VAL A 30 9.19 -3.18 0.90
CA VAL A 30 10.34 -3.25 -0.02
C VAL A 30 11.37 -4.26 0.45
N ILE A 31 11.79 -4.19 1.72
CA ILE A 31 12.80 -5.12 2.27
C ILE A 31 12.29 -6.57 2.23
N LEU A 32 11.02 -6.80 2.54
CA LEU A 32 10.41 -8.13 2.56
C LEU A 32 10.08 -8.65 1.15
N SER A 33 10.05 -7.81 0.12
CA SER A 33 9.73 -8.21 -1.25
C SER A 33 10.84 -9.02 -1.94
N ALA A 34 12.05 -9.03 -1.39
CA ALA A 34 13.14 -9.90 -1.81
C ALA A 34 13.50 -10.89 -0.69
N HIS A 35 13.95 -12.09 -1.06
CA HIS A 35 14.49 -13.02 -0.09
C HIS A 35 15.76 -12.43 0.55
N TYR A 36 15.95 -12.55 1.86
CA TYR A 36 17.04 -11.90 2.61
C TYR A 36 18.46 -12.28 2.16
N ARG A 37 18.60 -13.39 1.41
CA ARG A 37 19.88 -13.83 0.78
C ARG A 37 20.04 -13.33 -0.65
N SER A 38 19.02 -12.69 -1.23
CA SER A 38 19.06 -12.21 -2.61
C SER A 38 19.55 -10.78 -2.68
N GLU A 39 20.21 -10.42 -3.75
CA GLU A 39 20.48 -9.03 -4.08
C GLU A 39 19.19 -8.32 -4.49
N GLN A 40 19.00 -7.09 -4.03
CA GLN A 40 17.87 -6.26 -4.36
C GLN A 40 18.32 -4.93 -4.96
N ASN A 41 17.81 -4.59 -6.13
CA ASN A 41 18.06 -3.30 -6.73
C ASN A 41 17.13 -2.25 -6.09
N PHE A 42 17.66 -1.54 -5.08
CA PHE A 42 16.90 -0.57 -4.31
C PHE A 42 16.85 0.78 -5.06
N GLY A 43 15.66 1.18 -5.47
CA GLY A 43 15.43 2.43 -6.21
C GLY A 43 14.03 2.99 -5.99
N LYS A 44 13.80 4.20 -6.54
CA LYS A 44 12.50 4.88 -6.44
C LYS A 44 11.36 4.01 -7.01
N ASP A 45 11.56 3.39 -8.17
CA ASP A 45 10.54 2.57 -8.82
C ASP A 45 10.08 1.40 -7.94
N LEU A 46 11.01 0.81 -7.16
CA LEU A 46 10.69 -0.26 -6.23
C LEU A 46 9.85 0.26 -5.04
N LEU A 47 10.19 1.43 -4.51
CA LEU A 47 9.43 2.09 -3.44
C LEU A 47 8.01 2.44 -3.90
N ASP A 48 7.88 3.04 -5.08
CA ASP A 48 6.58 3.41 -5.66
C ASP A 48 5.73 2.17 -5.99
N SER A 49 6.36 1.08 -6.43
CA SER A 49 5.70 -0.20 -6.66
C SER A 49 5.20 -0.84 -5.38
N ALA A 50 6.02 -0.81 -4.32
CA ALA A 50 5.63 -1.30 -3.00
C ALA A 50 4.46 -0.50 -2.42
N TRP A 51 4.49 0.83 -2.57
CA TRP A 51 3.38 1.67 -2.11
C TRP A 51 2.08 1.32 -2.83
N ARG A 52 2.10 1.21 -4.17
CA ARG A 52 0.92 0.77 -4.94
C ARG A 52 0.41 -0.61 -4.54
N SER A 53 1.31 -1.53 -4.18
CA SER A 53 0.92 -2.85 -3.69
C SER A 53 0.19 -2.76 -2.35
N LEU A 54 0.69 -1.94 -1.43
CA LEU A 54 0.02 -1.66 -0.16
C LEU A 54 -1.30 -0.92 -0.35
N ASP A 55 -1.39 0.05 -1.28
CA ASP A 55 -2.65 0.71 -1.64
C ASP A 55 -3.72 -0.29 -2.06
N THR A 56 -3.32 -1.30 -2.84
CA THR A 56 -4.25 -2.36 -3.25
C THR A 56 -4.76 -3.16 -2.05
N LEU A 57 -3.87 -3.54 -1.13
CA LEU A 57 -4.23 -4.29 0.07
C LEU A 57 -5.11 -3.46 1.01
N TYR A 58 -4.74 -2.22 1.27
CA TYR A 58 -5.52 -1.29 2.08
C TYR A 58 -6.85 -0.92 1.42
N GLY A 59 -6.90 -0.84 0.08
CA GLY A 59 -8.13 -0.62 -0.67
C GLY A 59 -9.16 -1.72 -0.42
N PHE A 60 -8.75 -2.98 -0.41
CA PHE A 60 -9.63 -4.09 -0.05
C PHE A 60 -10.08 -4.03 1.42
N LEU A 61 -9.20 -3.68 2.35
CA LEU A 61 -9.58 -3.50 3.77
C LEU A 61 -10.56 -2.34 3.95
N ARG A 62 -10.37 -1.25 3.22
CA ARG A 62 -11.22 -0.06 3.27
C ARG A 62 -12.65 -0.36 2.84
N THR A 63 -12.85 -1.19 1.80
CA THR A 63 -14.19 -1.58 1.33
C THR A 63 -14.98 -2.40 2.37
N HIS A 64 -14.29 -2.96 3.37
CA HIS A 64 -14.87 -3.78 4.43
C HIS A 64 -14.46 -3.25 5.82
N ASN A 65 -14.29 -1.93 5.94
CA ASN A 65 -13.78 -1.32 7.18
C ASN A 65 -14.77 -1.45 8.35
N ASP A 66 -16.06 -1.55 8.05
CA ASP A 66 -17.15 -1.75 9.00
C ASP A 66 -17.28 -3.18 9.55
N ILE A 67 -16.50 -4.12 9.03
CA ILE A 67 -16.56 -5.53 9.43
C ILE A 67 -15.42 -5.84 10.41
N ASP A 68 -15.75 -6.38 11.57
CA ASP A 68 -14.75 -6.85 12.53
C ASP A 68 -14.09 -8.15 12.04
N ALA A 69 -12.77 -8.22 12.18
CA ALA A 69 -12.02 -9.41 11.85
C ALA A 69 -12.21 -10.49 12.91
N ALA A 70 -12.53 -11.72 12.48
CA ALA A 70 -12.57 -12.85 13.40
C ALA A 70 -11.16 -13.29 13.82
N SER A 71 -11.03 -13.82 15.05
CA SER A 71 -9.81 -14.50 15.46
C SER A 71 -9.72 -15.86 14.77
N VAL A 72 -8.59 -16.14 14.14
CA VAL A 72 -8.36 -17.37 13.35
C VAL A 72 -7.00 -17.97 13.68
N ASP A 73 -6.90 -19.30 13.62
CA ASP A 73 -5.62 -20.00 13.56
C ASP A 73 -5.08 -19.93 12.12
N ILE A 74 -3.81 -19.57 12.00
CA ILE A 74 -3.09 -19.46 10.72
C ILE A 74 -1.93 -20.45 10.59
N SER A 75 -1.82 -21.41 11.50
CA SER A 75 -0.72 -22.39 11.52
C SER A 75 -0.65 -23.25 10.27
N ASP A 76 -1.75 -23.37 9.52
CA ASP A 76 -1.89 -24.10 8.25
C ASP A 76 -1.91 -23.16 7.02
N SER A 77 -1.75 -21.86 7.20
CA SER A 77 -1.79 -20.92 6.07
C SER A 77 -0.52 -20.98 5.22
N ASP A 78 -0.68 -20.86 3.90
CA ASP A 78 0.44 -20.89 2.95
C ASP A 78 1.44 -19.75 3.24
N ALA A 79 0.97 -18.58 3.70
CA ALA A 79 1.85 -17.48 4.07
C ALA A 79 2.70 -17.80 5.31
N TYR A 80 2.11 -18.43 6.34
CA TYR A 80 2.85 -18.86 7.53
C TYR A 80 3.86 -19.96 7.18
N ILE A 81 3.44 -20.95 6.39
CA ILE A 81 4.31 -22.03 5.91
C ILE A 81 5.49 -21.47 5.11
N ALA A 82 5.26 -20.50 4.23
CA ALA A 82 6.33 -19.82 3.50
C ALA A 82 7.35 -19.14 4.42
N LEU A 83 6.91 -18.55 5.52
CA LEU A 83 7.83 -17.94 6.51
C LEU A 83 8.63 -19.00 7.29
N LEU A 84 8.09 -20.20 7.48
CA LEU A 84 8.83 -21.32 8.08
C LEU A 84 9.86 -21.92 7.12
N ASP A 85 9.72 -21.74 5.82
CA ASP A 85 10.65 -22.17 4.78
C ASP A 85 11.71 -21.08 4.52
N ASP A 86 12.73 -21.04 5.36
CA ASP A 86 13.88 -20.12 5.27
C ASP A 86 13.47 -18.64 5.14
N LEU A 87 12.41 -18.23 5.84
CA LEU A 87 11.88 -16.85 5.79
C LEU A 87 11.57 -16.38 4.35
N ASN A 88 10.88 -17.19 3.58
CA ASN A 88 10.47 -16.88 2.21
C ASN A 88 9.39 -15.78 2.19
N THR A 89 9.80 -14.56 2.55
CA THR A 89 8.92 -13.40 2.63
C THR A 89 8.30 -13.01 1.28
N PRO A 90 8.98 -13.16 0.11
CA PRO A 90 8.33 -12.91 -1.18
C PRO A 90 7.12 -13.81 -1.43
N MET A 91 7.23 -15.10 -1.07
CA MET A 91 6.11 -16.04 -1.19
C MET A 91 4.99 -15.67 -0.21
N ALA A 92 5.32 -15.37 1.04
CA ALA A 92 4.34 -14.94 2.02
C ALA A 92 3.58 -13.67 1.57
N ILE A 93 4.26 -12.68 0.96
CA ILE A 93 3.63 -11.49 0.37
C ILE A 93 2.69 -11.87 -0.79
N SER A 94 3.10 -12.81 -1.65
CA SER A 94 2.25 -13.31 -2.73
C SER A 94 0.94 -13.91 -2.20
N GLU A 95 1.04 -14.69 -1.10
CA GLU A 95 -0.12 -15.26 -0.43
C GLU A 95 -1.00 -14.19 0.25
N LEU A 96 -0.42 -13.09 0.78
CA LEU A 96 -1.24 -11.98 1.28
C LEU A 96 -2.12 -11.38 0.19
N HIS A 97 -1.60 -11.19 -1.02
CA HIS A 97 -2.40 -10.70 -2.14
C HIS A 97 -3.51 -11.67 -2.56
N LYS A 98 -3.30 -12.97 -2.40
CA LYS A 98 -4.34 -13.99 -2.62
C LYS A 98 -5.42 -13.90 -1.54
N LEU A 99 -5.02 -13.88 -0.25
CA LEU A 99 -5.92 -13.72 0.88
C LEU A 99 -6.76 -12.42 0.80
N ALA A 100 -6.16 -11.33 0.34
CA ALA A 100 -6.87 -10.07 0.14
C ALA A 100 -7.96 -10.16 -0.93
N ARG A 101 -7.70 -10.86 -2.05
CA ARG A 101 -8.71 -11.12 -3.08
C ARG A 101 -9.83 -12.05 -2.57
N GLU A 102 -9.46 -13.10 -1.81
CA GLU A 102 -10.42 -14.01 -1.18
C GLU A 102 -11.32 -13.25 -0.21
N MET A 103 -10.76 -12.38 0.63
CA MET A 103 -11.52 -11.50 1.52
C MET A 103 -12.47 -10.59 0.74
N HIS A 104 -11.98 -9.95 -0.34
CA HIS A 104 -12.79 -9.03 -1.15
C HIS A 104 -13.99 -9.72 -1.82
N SER A 105 -13.87 -11.01 -2.14
CA SER A 105 -14.95 -11.82 -2.74
C SER A 105 -15.78 -12.59 -1.72
N ALA A 106 -15.43 -12.55 -0.43
CA ALA A 106 -16.17 -13.23 0.62
C ALA A 106 -17.47 -12.49 0.97
N GLU A 107 -18.49 -13.25 1.33
CA GLU A 107 -19.79 -12.73 1.72
C GLU A 107 -20.27 -13.35 3.04
N GLY A 108 -21.19 -12.65 3.72
CA GLY A 108 -21.83 -13.13 4.93
C GLY A 108 -20.84 -13.52 6.03
N ASP A 109 -21.05 -14.66 6.67
CA ASP A 109 -20.26 -15.16 7.80
C ASP A 109 -18.81 -15.50 7.44
N ASN A 110 -18.47 -15.63 6.15
CA ASN A 110 -17.12 -15.90 5.69
C ASN A 110 -16.24 -14.65 5.66
N LEU A 111 -16.82 -13.45 5.54
CA LEU A 111 -16.06 -12.21 5.42
C LEU A 111 -15.24 -11.87 6.68
N PRO A 112 -15.77 -11.96 7.93
CA PRO A 112 -14.98 -11.78 9.14
C PRO A 112 -13.81 -12.76 9.25
N LEU A 113 -14.01 -14.02 8.84
CA LEU A 113 -12.97 -15.05 8.85
C LEU A 113 -11.87 -14.76 7.83
N ALA A 114 -12.24 -14.39 6.60
CA ALA A 114 -11.30 -14.04 5.55
C ALA A 114 -10.49 -12.77 5.92
N LYS A 115 -11.14 -11.75 6.50
CA LYS A 115 -10.47 -10.56 7.03
C LYS A 115 -9.49 -10.92 8.15
N GLY A 116 -9.91 -11.78 9.07
CA GLY A 116 -9.05 -12.29 10.14
C GLY A 116 -7.82 -13.01 9.60
N ARG A 117 -7.96 -13.88 8.60
CA ARG A 117 -6.85 -14.57 7.94
C ARG A 117 -5.86 -13.61 7.31
N LEU A 118 -6.35 -12.63 6.55
CA LEU A 118 -5.49 -11.61 5.94
C LEU A 118 -4.69 -10.85 6.99
N LEU A 119 -5.35 -10.28 8.00
CA LEU A 119 -4.71 -9.45 9.02
C LEU A 119 -3.75 -10.23 9.91
N ALA A 120 -4.10 -11.47 10.30
CA ALA A 120 -3.22 -12.31 11.11
C ALA A 120 -1.92 -12.67 10.35
N ASN A 121 -2.01 -13.04 9.07
CA ASN A 121 -0.82 -13.33 8.26
C ASN A 121 0.01 -12.07 7.96
N ALA A 122 -0.62 -10.94 7.65
CA ALA A 122 0.06 -9.67 7.46
C ALA A 122 0.79 -9.21 8.72
N GLY A 123 0.18 -9.41 9.88
CA GLY A 123 0.73 -9.09 11.20
C GLY A 123 2.05 -9.80 11.50
N LEU A 124 2.27 -11.03 11.01
CA LEU A 124 3.56 -11.74 11.15
C LEU A 124 4.73 -10.97 10.52
N MET A 125 4.46 -10.22 9.46
CA MET A 125 5.44 -9.41 8.75
C MET A 125 5.38 -7.92 9.14
N GLY A 126 4.49 -7.54 10.06
CA GLY A 126 4.25 -6.15 10.46
C GLY A 126 3.67 -5.30 9.33
N LEU A 127 2.86 -5.91 8.46
CA LEU A 127 2.12 -5.25 7.38
C LEU A 127 0.64 -5.09 7.77
N LEU A 128 -0.05 -4.14 7.14
CA LEU A 128 -1.46 -3.80 7.35
C LEU A 128 -1.77 -3.39 8.79
N GLN A 129 -0.87 -2.59 9.38
CA GLN A 129 -0.96 -2.14 10.76
C GLN A 129 -1.63 -0.76 10.90
N GLN A 130 -1.90 -0.06 9.79
CA GLN A 130 -2.53 1.25 9.79
C GLN A 130 -4.05 1.12 9.67
N ASP A 131 -4.76 2.16 10.11
CA ASP A 131 -6.17 2.32 9.76
C ASP A 131 -6.30 2.54 8.24
N PRO A 132 -7.19 1.81 7.53
CA PRO A 132 -7.33 1.92 6.08
C PRO A 132 -7.71 3.31 5.60
N GLU A 133 -8.51 4.09 6.34
CA GLU A 133 -8.84 5.46 5.97
C GLU A 133 -7.64 6.39 6.15
N GLN A 134 -6.89 6.23 7.25
CA GLN A 134 -5.68 7.02 7.50
C GLN A 134 -4.59 6.71 6.48
N TRP A 135 -4.47 5.46 6.00
CA TRP A 135 -3.50 5.09 4.97
C TRP A 135 -3.61 5.98 3.72
N PHE A 136 -4.83 6.24 3.25
CA PHE A 136 -5.08 7.04 2.05
C PHE A 136 -4.97 8.57 2.28
N THR A 137 -4.77 9.00 3.51
CA THR A 137 -4.44 10.41 3.83
C THR A 137 -2.93 10.67 3.90
N LEU A 138 -2.10 9.63 3.80
CA LEU A 138 -0.65 9.76 3.83
C LEU A 138 -0.14 10.50 2.58
N SER A 139 0.63 11.56 2.78
CA SER A 139 1.23 12.35 1.69
C SER A 139 2.29 11.51 0.95
N ARG A 140 2.24 11.52 -0.36
CA ARG A 140 3.24 10.88 -1.25
C ARG A 140 4.32 11.88 -1.58
N GLY A 141 5.21 12.20 -0.66
CA GLY A 141 6.26 13.20 -0.73
C GLY A 141 6.61 13.73 -2.13
N GLY A 142 6.22 14.96 -2.40
CA GLY A 142 6.39 15.64 -3.68
C GLY A 142 5.10 16.40 -4.03
N ASP A 143 5.05 17.69 -3.70
CA ASP A 143 3.91 18.59 -3.73
C ASP A 143 2.79 18.21 -2.76
N ASP A 144 2.80 18.84 -1.60
CA ASP A 144 1.74 18.73 -0.57
C ASP A 144 0.41 19.25 -1.13
N ILE A 145 -0.31 18.36 -1.83
CA ILE A 145 -1.68 18.64 -2.18
C ILE A 145 -2.51 18.30 -0.94
N SER A 146 -2.95 19.33 -0.27
CA SER A 146 -3.81 19.15 0.90
C SER A 146 -5.18 18.61 0.49
N ALA A 147 -5.89 17.97 1.41
CA ALA A 147 -7.29 17.60 1.19
C ALA A 147 -8.14 18.83 0.81
N GLU A 148 -7.79 20.00 1.32
CA GLU A 148 -8.43 21.28 1.01
C GLU A 148 -8.23 21.68 -0.46
N ASP A 149 -7.04 21.46 -1.03
CA ASP A 149 -6.76 21.74 -2.45
C ASP A 149 -7.55 20.80 -3.36
N VAL A 150 -7.67 19.52 -3.00
CA VAL A 150 -8.50 18.55 -3.74
C VAL A 150 -9.98 18.94 -3.68
N GLU A 151 -10.49 19.31 -2.52
CA GLU A 151 -11.86 19.79 -2.37
C GLU A 151 -12.11 21.08 -3.15
N ALA A 152 -11.16 22.00 -3.16
CA ALA A 152 -11.24 23.23 -3.95
C ALA A 152 -11.30 22.95 -5.46
N LEU A 153 -10.52 21.97 -5.95
CA LEU A 153 -10.57 21.52 -7.34
C LEU A 153 -11.90 20.82 -7.68
N ILE A 154 -12.43 20.01 -6.77
CA ILE A 154 -13.73 19.39 -6.92
C ILE A 154 -14.85 20.44 -6.99
N ALA A 155 -14.81 21.43 -6.11
CA ALA A 155 -15.75 22.54 -6.11
C ALA A 155 -15.67 23.35 -7.42
N LYS A 156 -14.46 23.67 -7.88
CA LYS A 156 -14.20 24.36 -9.14
C LYS A 156 -14.77 23.58 -10.35
N ARG A 157 -14.59 22.26 -10.38
CA ARG A 157 -15.17 21.40 -11.41
C ARG A 157 -16.69 21.40 -11.39
N ASN A 158 -17.28 21.32 -10.20
CA ASN A 158 -18.73 21.33 -10.05
C ASN A 158 -19.33 22.69 -10.47
N GLN A 159 -18.66 23.79 -10.16
CA GLN A 159 -19.08 25.12 -10.61
C GLN A 159 -19.01 25.24 -12.14
N ALA A 160 -17.89 24.82 -12.77
CA ALA A 160 -17.76 24.82 -14.22
C ALA A 160 -18.88 24.01 -14.91
N LYS A 161 -19.28 22.87 -14.33
CA LYS A 161 -20.44 22.08 -14.82
C LYS A 161 -21.76 22.83 -14.68
N ALA A 162 -21.99 23.52 -13.57
CA ALA A 162 -23.20 24.31 -13.34
C ALA A 162 -23.29 25.48 -14.35
N ASP A 163 -22.15 26.09 -14.67
CA ASP A 163 -22.03 27.17 -15.66
C ASP A 163 -22.03 26.66 -17.12
N LYS A 164 -22.15 25.33 -17.31
CA LYS A 164 -22.08 24.63 -18.61
C LYS A 164 -20.75 24.83 -19.35
N ASP A 165 -19.68 25.20 -18.63
CA ASP A 165 -18.30 25.21 -19.13
C ASP A 165 -17.70 23.81 -19.05
N TYR A 166 -18.05 22.98 -20.03
CA TYR A 166 -17.57 21.58 -20.07
C TYR A 166 -16.05 21.50 -20.33
N ALA A 167 -15.48 22.47 -21.06
CA ALA A 167 -14.05 22.51 -21.32
C ALA A 167 -13.26 22.81 -20.03
N GLY A 168 -13.71 23.76 -19.22
CA GLY A 168 -13.15 24.04 -17.91
C GLY A 168 -13.29 22.85 -16.94
N ALA A 169 -14.45 22.19 -16.93
CA ALA A 169 -14.68 21.01 -16.10
C ALA A 169 -13.77 19.82 -16.47
N ASP A 170 -13.49 19.62 -17.77
CA ASP A 170 -12.58 18.56 -18.23
C ASP A 170 -11.11 18.92 -17.94
N ALA A 171 -10.71 20.17 -18.07
CA ALA A 171 -9.37 20.63 -17.68
C ALA A 171 -9.09 20.34 -16.17
N VAL A 172 -10.02 20.70 -15.28
CA VAL A 172 -9.91 20.41 -13.85
C VAL A 172 -9.92 18.89 -13.56
N ARG A 173 -10.65 18.10 -14.35
CA ARG A 173 -10.63 16.65 -14.22
C ARG A 173 -9.28 16.05 -14.59
N GLU A 174 -8.62 16.55 -15.63
CA GLU A 174 -7.27 16.09 -16.00
C GLU A 174 -6.24 16.53 -14.94
N GLU A 175 -6.40 17.75 -14.40
CA GLU A 175 -5.59 18.21 -13.26
C GLU A 175 -5.74 17.28 -12.06
N LEU A 176 -6.98 16.93 -11.65
CA LEU A 176 -7.26 15.96 -10.57
C LEU A 176 -6.71 14.54 -10.83
N LYS A 177 -6.52 14.13 -12.07
CA LYS A 177 -5.94 12.82 -12.40
C LYS A 177 -4.41 12.83 -12.37
N SER A 178 -3.80 14.01 -12.52
CA SER A 178 -2.35 14.16 -12.52
C SER A 178 -1.78 14.30 -11.10
N LEU A 179 -2.65 14.51 -10.12
CA LEU A 179 -2.37 14.55 -8.68
C LEU A 179 -2.34 13.14 -8.09
#